data_56e8de71612e7251e0dfd247b1585047
#
_entry.id   56e8de71612e7251e0dfd247b1585047
#
_cell.length_a   1.000
_cell.length_b   1.000
_cell.length_c   1.000
_cell.angle_alpha   90.00
_cell.angle_beta   90.00
_cell.angle_gamma   90.00
#
_symmetry.space_group_name_H-M   'P 1'
#
loop_
_entity.id
_entity.type
_entity.pdbx_description
1 polymer ?
#
loop_
_entity_poly.entity_id
_entity_poly.type
_entity_poly.pdbx_seq_one_letter_code
_entity_poly.pdbx_strand_id
1 'polypeptide(L)'
;DNGGDAPLGGPADYGSSAPLRGKKGSEYEGGVRVPFIAAWAKPDAKNKFQKKYPIAQNAVQLQQGTVMDLYPTILSVAHVKSPKHYALDGADLKKLLQGKEDKNHRDDFLMHFPHGEHRANYFTTYRKGDWKLIYYYNPETTGVPTWKLYNLKDDPYEASEVSAKYPEKTASMIELMKKRL
;
A
#
# COMPACT_ATOMS: atom_id res chain seq x y z
N ASP A 1 0.73 -2.04 12.98
CA ASP A 1 1.56 -0.86 13.09
C ASP A 1 1.15 0.15 12.03
N ASN A 2 1.06 1.42 12.41
CA ASN A 2 0.66 2.50 11.50
C ASN A 2 1.87 3.19 10.83
N GLY A 3 3.05 2.63 10.97
CA GLY A 3 4.30 3.18 10.44
C GLY A 3 4.91 4.29 11.32
N GLY A 4 6.13 4.68 10.94
CA GLY A 4 6.90 5.71 11.62
C GLY A 4 6.29 7.10 11.53
N ASP A 5 6.33 7.84 12.61
CA ASP A 5 5.77 9.20 12.72
C ASP A 5 6.84 10.30 12.77
N ALA A 6 8.10 9.94 12.80
CA ALA A 6 9.22 10.85 12.72
C ALA A 6 9.58 11.24 11.26
N PRO A 7 10.18 12.41 11.02
CA PRO A 7 10.51 13.41 12.03
C PRO A 7 9.35 14.40 12.23
N LEU A 8 8.90 14.54 13.47
CA LEU A 8 8.00 15.64 13.86
C LEU A 8 8.77 16.83 14.45
N GLY A 9 10.07 16.64 14.70
CA GLY A 9 10.94 17.67 15.28
C GLY A 9 10.93 17.73 16.80
N GLY A 10 10.33 16.74 17.46
CA GLY A 10 10.30 16.64 18.91
C GLY A 10 11.21 15.56 19.47
N PRO A 11 11.62 15.66 20.75
CA PRO A 11 12.49 14.67 21.40
C PRO A 11 11.82 13.30 21.61
N ALA A 12 10.52 13.19 21.37
CA ALA A 12 9.72 11.97 21.49
C ALA A 12 9.41 11.30 20.13
N ASP A 13 10.04 11.74 19.04
CA ASP A 13 9.81 11.21 17.72
C ASP A 13 10.59 9.91 17.50
N TYR A 14 9.93 8.81 17.74
CA TYR A 14 10.49 7.47 17.52
C TYR A 14 10.01 6.88 16.20
N GLY A 15 10.93 6.23 15.51
CA GLY A 15 10.68 5.57 14.23
C GLY A 15 10.76 6.53 13.04
N SER A 16 11.31 6.01 11.95
CA SER A 16 11.47 6.75 10.70
C SER A 16 11.01 5.90 9.53
N SER A 17 10.36 6.53 8.55
CA SER A 17 10.06 5.90 7.26
C SER A 17 11.21 6.05 6.26
N ALA A 18 12.30 6.73 6.65
CA ALA A 18 13.45 6.90 5.76
C ALA A 18 14.00 5.55 5.24
N PRO A 19 14.43 5.48 3.97
CA PRO A 19 14.61 6.61 3.06
C PRO A 19 13.35 7.02 2.27
N LEU A 20 12.18 6.42 2.54
CA LEU A 20 10.93 6.76 1.88
C LEU A 20 10.47 8.17 2.28
N ARG A 21 9.91 8.89 1.32
CA ARG A 21 9.35 10.22 1.55
C ARG A 21 8.11 10.17 2.43
N GLY A 22 7.94 11.14 3.30
CA GLY A 22 6.77 11.29 4.16
C GLY A 22 6.84 10.46 5.43
N LYS A 23 5.73 10.44 6.17
CA LYS A 23 5.55 9.76 7.45
C LYS A 23 4.09 9.40 7.61
N LYS A 24 3.73 8.68 8.64
CA LYS A 24 2.34 8.32 8.96
C LYS A 24 1.38 9.50 8.77
N GLY A 25 0.34 9.29 7.97
CA GLY A 25 -0.67 10.28 7.62
C GLY A 25 -0.35 11.12 6.38
N SER A 26 0.81 10.92 5.73
CA SER A 26 1.11 11.58 4.46
C SER A 26 0.74 10.72 3.26
N GLU A 27 0.62 11.38 2.10
CA GLU A 27 0.30 10.79 0.81
C GLU A 27 1.45 10.02 0.16
N TYR A 28 2.67 10.18 0.65
CA TYR A 28 3.88 9.58 0.10
C TYR A 28 4.11 8.14 0.61
N GLU A 29 5.04 7.41 -0.03
CA GLU A 29 5.32 6.02 0.30
C GLU A 29 5.69 5.80 1.77
N GLY A 30 6.40 6.74 2.39
CA GLY A 30 6.71 6.69 3.83
C GLY A 30 5.49 6.85 4.75
N GLY A 31 4.38 7.37 4.21
CA GLY A 31 3.11 7.49 4.93
C GLY A 31 2.16 6.30 4.75
N VAL A 32 2.33 5.52 3.68
CA VAL A 32 1.40 4.43 3.32
C VAL A 32 2.02 3.03 3.41
N ARG A 33 3.34 2.91 3.31
CA ARG A 33 4.02 1.61 3.42
C ARG A 33 4.39 1.31 4.86
N VAL A 34 4.11 0.07 5.26
CA VAL A 34 4.48 -0.46 6.57
C VAL A 34 5.17 -1.81 6.40
N PRO A 35 6.09 -2.19 7.29
CA PRO A 35 6.65 -3.53 7.30
C PRO A 35 5.55 -4.59 7.49
N PHE A 36 5.62 -5.65 6.70
CA PHE A 36 4.75 -6.82 6.85
C PHE A 36 5.62 -8.07 6.95
N ILE A 37 5.53 -8.76 8.09
CA ILE A 37 6.28 -9.99 8.37
C ILE A 37 5.28 -11.07 8.75
N ALA A 38 5.36 -12.23 8.09
CA ALA A 38 4.53 -13.37 8.37
C ALA A 38 5.40 -14.61 8.62
N ALA A 39 5.11 -15.32 9.69
CA ALA A 39 5.76 -16.58 10.02
C ALA A 39 4.85 -17.46 10.89
N TRP A 40 5.04 -18.76 10.82
CA TRP A 40 4.54 -19.64 11.87
C TRP A 40 5.38 -19.47 13.12
N ALA A 41 4.74 -19.16 14.26
CA ALA A 41 5.44 -18.97 15.54
C ALA A 41 6.28 -20.19 15.95
N LYS A 42 5.82 -21.40 15.61
CA LYS A 42 6.54 -22.65 15.77
C LYS A 42 6.44 -23.44 14.46
N PRO A 43 7.42 -23.31 13.56
CA PRO A 43 7.44 -24.08 12.32
C PRO A 43 7.50 -25.59 12.62
N ASP A 44 6.60 -26.36 12.01
CA ASP A 44 6.54 -27.82 12.14
C ASP A 44 6.17 -28.45 10.80
N ALA A 45 7.15 -29.07 10.17
CA ALA A 45 7.00 -29.75 8.88
C ALA A 45 6.04 -30.95 8.92
N LYS A 46 5.74 -31.50 10.10
CA LYS A 46 4.77 -32.61 10.29
C LYS A 46 3.35 -32.10 10.49
N ASN A 47 3.18 -30.84 10.86
CA ASN A 47 1.86 -30.25 11.09
C ASN A 47 1.06 -30.17 9.79
N LYS A 48 -0.06 -30.89 9.72
CA LYS A 48 -0.92 -30.99 8.53
C LYS A 48 -1.50 -29.61 8.14
N PHE A 49 -1.75 -28.75 9.11
CA PHE A 49 -2.28 -27.42 8.90
C PHE A 49 -1.24 -26.51 8.23
N GLN A 50 0.00 -26.50 8.75
CA GLN A 50 1.10 -25.73 8.15
C GLN A 50 1.48 -26.24 6.76
N LYS A 51 1.37 -27.56 6.50
CA LYS A 51 1.52 -28.11 5.16
C LYS A 51 0.47 -27.59 4.18
N LYS A 52 -0.75 -27.40 4.65
CA LYS A 52 -1.85 -26.87 3.81
C LYS A 52 -1.73 -25.38 3.57
N TYR A 53 -1.12 -24.65 4.49
CA TYR A 53 -0.88 -23.23 4.42
C TYR A 53 0.60 -22.88 4.69
N PRO A 54 1.51 -23.26 3.78
CA PRO A 54 2.94 -23.02 3.99
C PRO A 54 3.26 -21.53 3.87
N ILE A 55 4.17 -21.08 4.73
CA ILE A 55 4.79 -19.75 4.66
C ILE A 55 6.25 -19.96 4.27
N ALA A 56 6.72 -19.27 3.23
CA ALA A 56 8.10 -19.35 2.77
C ALA A 56 9.04 -18.83 3.85
N GLN A 57 10.10 -19.59 4.13
CA GLN A 57 11.11 -19.19 5.09
C GLN A 57 12.22 -18.39 4.40
N ASN A 58 12.75 -17.38 5.08
CA ASN A 58 13.86 -16.54 4.59
C ASN A 58 13.59 -15.96 3.19
N ALA A 59 12.34 -15.64 2.89
CA ALA A 59 11.91 -15.13 1.60
C ALA A 59 11.44 -13.66 1.71
N VAL A 60 11.74 -12.88 0.68
CA VAL A 60 11.19 -11.54 0.51
C VAL A 60 10.23 -11.59 -0.66
N GLN A 61 8.97 -11.19 -0.43
CA GLN A 61 7.95 -11.07 -1.47
C GLN A 61 7.81 -9.59 -1.85
N LEU A 62 7.99 -9.29 -3.14
CA LEU A 62 7.95 -7.92 -3.66
C LEU A 62 6.60 -7.52 -4.27
N GLN A 63 5.71 -8.49 -4.48
CA GLN A 63 4.37 -8.18 -4.99
C GLN A 63 3.57 -7.44 -3.93
N GLN A 64 2.85 -6.41 -4.36
CA GLN A 64 2.08 -5.56 -3.46
C GLN A 64 1.00 -6.35 -2.73
N GLY A 65 0.92 -6.17 -1.41
CA GLY A 65 -0.19 -6.54 -0.56
C GLY A 65 -0.70 -5.31 0.20
N THR A 66 -1.92 -5.39 0.71
CA THR A 66 -2.55 -4.30 1.45
C THR A 66 -3.11 -4.80 2.78
N VAL A 67 -3.41 -3.89 3.70
CA VAL A 67 -4.06 -4.25 4.97
C VAL A 67 -5.43 -4.92 4.76
N MET A 68 -6.12 -4.60 3.67
CA MET A 68 -7.41 -5.21 3.31
C MET A 68 -7.29 -6.71 3.04
N ASP A 69 -6.13 -7.18 2.61
CA ASP A 69 -5.86 -8.58 2.30
C ASP A 69 -5.72 -9.46 3.56
N LEU A 70 -5.53 -8.85 4.73
CA LEU A 70 -5.36 -9.60 5.98
C LEU A 70 -6.63 -10.36 6.37
N TYR A 71 -7.80 -9.74 6.23
CA TYR A 71 -9.06 -10.38 6.61
C TYR A 71 -9.35 -11.66 5.80
N PRO A 72 -9.37 -11.63 4.44
CA PRO A 72 -9.55 -12.85 3.66
C PRO A 72 -8.42 -13.88 3.88
N THR A 73 -7.19 -13.43 4.12
CA THR A 73 -6.07 -14.32 4.46
C THR A 73 -6.31 -15.05 5.78
N ILE A 74 -6.76 -14.35 6.83
CA ILE A 74 -7.08 -14.94 8.13
C ILE A 74 -8.23 -15.95 7.99
N LEU A 75 -9.28 -15.62 7.25
CA LEU A 75 -10.38 -16.56 6.97
C LEU A 75 -9.87 -17.83 6.28
N SER A 76 -9.00 -17.67 5.28
CA SER A 76 -8.40 -18.79 4.55
C SER A 76 -7.54 -19.67 5.47
N VAL A 77 -6.69 -19.06 6.30
CA VAL A 77 -5.88 -19.76 7.31
C VAL A 77 -6.75 -20.51 8.31
N ALA A 78 -7.82 -19.91 8.78
CA ALA A 78 -8.75 -20.49 9.75
C ALA A 78 -9.74 -21.51 9.11
N HIS A 79 -9.72 -21.68 7.79
CA HIS A 79 -10.70 -22.47 7.03
C HIS A 79 -12.15 -22.02 7.24
N VAL A 80 -12.37 -20.74 7.47
CA VAL A 80 -13.67 -20.12 7.58
C VAL A 80 -14.09 -19.54 6.23
N LYS A 81 -15.33 -19.79 5.84
CA LYS A 81 -15.87 -19.22 4.59
C LYS A 81 -16.14 -17.73 4.78
N SER A 82 -15.85 -16.94 3.76
CA SER A 82 -16.29 -15.53 3.71
C SER A 82 -17.82 -15.44 3.80
N PRO A 83 -18.36 -14.41 4.46
CA PRO A 83 -19.81 -14.16 4.50
C PRO A 83 -20.38 -14.01 3.08
N LYS A 84 -21.50 -14.71 2.78
CA LYS A 84 -22.05 -14.80 1.42
C LYS A 84 -22.51 -13.46 0.82
N HIS A 85 -22.85 -12.50 1.66
CA HIS A 85 -23.44 -11.21 1.25
C HIS A 85 -22.53 -10.02 1.56
N TYR A 86 -21.24 -10.28 1.81
CA TYR A 86 -20.27 -9.26 2.13
C TYR A 86 -19.14 -9.29 1.08
N ALA A 87 -19.05 -8.23 0.29
CA ALA A 87 -17.95 -8.06 -0.65
C ALA A 87 -16.67 -7.70 0.12
N LEU A 88 -15.60 -8.43 -0.13
CA LEU A 88 -14.28 -8.15 0.44
C LEU A 88 -13.47 -7.30 -0.54
N ASP A 89 -12.86 -6.23 -0.04
CA ASP A 89 -11.96 -5.39 -0.84
C ASP A 89 -10.58 -6.03 -1.03
N GLY A 90 -10.18 -6.90 -0.12
CA GLY A 90 -8.91 -7.61 -0.16
C GLY A 90 -9.00 -9.01 -0.77
N ALA A 91 -7.84 -9.61 -1.00
CA ALA A 91 -7.65 -10.97 -1.50
C ALA A 91 -6.76 -11.81 -0.57
N ASP A 92 -6.88 -13.15 -0.64
CA ASP A 92 -6.03 -14.05 0.16
C ASP A 92 -4.57 -13.99 -0.30
N LEU A 93 -3.67 -13.65 0.61
CA LEU A 93 -2.22 -13.57 0.39
C LEU A 93 -1.53 -14.94 0.33
N LYS A 94 -2.26 -16.05 0.32
CA LYS A 94 -1.69 -17.39 0.41
C LYS A 94 -0.53 -17.65 -0.54
N LYS A 95 -0.65 -17.27 -1.82
CA LYS A 95 0.44 -17.48 -2.79
C LYS A 95 1.64 -16.60 -2.49
N LEU A 96 1.40 -15.34 -2.10
CA LEU A 96 2.44 -14.41 -1.73
C LEU A 96 3.21 -14.91 -0.49
N LEU A 97 2.49 -15.40 0.52
CA LEU A 97 3.08 -15.98 1.72
C LEU A 97 3.89 -17.26 1.41
N GLN A 98 3.57 -17.96 0.34
CA GLN A 98 4.37 -19.08 -0.16
C GLN A 98 5.62 -18.66 -0.94
N GLY A 99 5.89 -17.35 -1.06
CA GLY A 99 6.96 -16.81 -1.88
C GLY A 99 6.69 -16.88 -3.40
N LYS A 100 5.42 -17.08 -3.80
CA LYS A 100 5.02 -17.22 -5.20
C LYS A 100 4.34 -15.95 -5.69
N GLU A 101 4.48 -15.66 -6.97
CA GLU A 101 3.68 -14.65 -7.65
C GLU A 101 2.21 -15.09 -7.74
N ASP A 102 1.28 -14.17 -7.52
CA ASP A 102 -0.14 -14.36 -7.82
C ASP A 102 -0.59 -13.38 -8.90
N LYS A 103 -0.69 -13.87 -10.13
CA LYS A 103 -1.13 -13.07 -11.29
C LYS A 103 -2.57 -12.56 -11.19
N ASN A 104 -3.38 -13.16 -10.31
CA ASN A 104 -4.76 -12.75 -10.07
C ASN A 104 -4.90 -11.78 -8.90
N HIS A 105 -3.81 -11.56 -8.16
CA HIS A 105 -3.80 -10.56 -7.09
C HIS A 105 -3.80 -9.16 -7.69
N ARG A 106 -4.54 -8.25 -7.06
CA ARG A 106 -4.62 -6.87 -7.55
C ARG A 106 -3.23 -6.20 -7.54
N ASP A 107 -2.99 -5.37 -8.53
CA ASP A 107 -1.79 -4.56 -8.67
C ASP A 107 -2.10 -3.06 -8.49
N ASP A 108 -3.30 -2.74 -7.96
CA ASP A 108 -3.72 -1.37 -7.68
C ASP A 108 -4.09 -1.16 -6.21
N PHE A 109 -3.91 0.07 -5.77
CA PHE A 109 -4.28 0.53 -4.43
C PHE A 109 -4.77 1.96 -4.49
N LEU A 110 -5.94 2.22 -3.89
CA LEU A 110 -6.50 3.55 -3.75
C LEU A 110 -6.61 3.89 -2.27
N MET A 111 -6.07 5.05 -1.89
CA MET A 111 -6.28 5.64 -0.57
C MET A 111 -6.98 6.99 -0.73
N HIS A 112 -8.23 7.04 -0.32
CA HIS A 112 -9.03 8.25 -0.32
C HIS A 112 -9.00 8.89 1.06
N PHE A 113 -8.36 10.06 1.17
CA PHE A 113 -8.15 10.75 2.43
C PHE A 113 -8.54 12.23 2.34
N PRO A 114 -9.84 12.53 2.15
CA PRO A 114 -10.33 13.90 2.06
C PRO A 114 -10.63 14.48 3.46
N HIS A 115 -9.81 14.15 4.44
CA HIS A 115 -9.95 14.66 5.81
C HIS A 115 -9.22 15.97 5.99
N GLY A 116 -9.58 16.71 7.03
CA GLY A 116 -8.94 17.98 7.36
C GLY A 116 -7.42 17.90 7.52
N GLU A 117 -6.78 19.04 7.36
CA GLU A 117 -5.35 19.22 7.51
C GLU A 117 -4.89 18.79 8.91
N HIS A 118 -4.30 17.61 9.00
CA HIS A 118 -3.68 17.14 10.23
C HIS A 118 -2.18 16.90 10.05
N ARG A 119 -1.81 16.17 8.99
CA ARG A 119 -0.40 15.81 8.71
C ARG A 119 -0.07 15.90 7.22
N ALA A 120 -1.08 16.12 6.41
CA ALA A 120 -1.00 16.26 4.97
C ALA A 120 -2.18 17.12 4.48
N ASN A 121 -2.14 17.51 3.21
CA ASN A 121 -3.26 18.13 2.54
C ASN A 121 -4.40 17.11 2.32
N TYR A 122 -5.57 17.59 1.95
CA TYR A 122 -6.67 16.74 1.48
C TYR A 122 -6.26 16.05 0.18
N PHE A 123 -6.18 14.73 0.17
CA PHE A 123 -5.66 14.02 -1.00
C PHE A 123 -6.37 12.69 -1.26
N THR A 124 -6.19 12.19 -2.48
CA THR A 124 -6.40 10.81 -2.86
C THR A 124 -5.16 10.31 -3.57
N THR A 125 -4.64 9.16 -3.18
CA THR A 125 -3.58 8.49 -3.93
C THR A 125 -4.12 7.27 -4.65
N TYR A 126 -3.61 7.05 -5.86
CA TYR A 126 -3.86 5.84 -6.62
C TYR A 126 -2.56 5.28 -7.16
N ARG A 127 -2.26 4.06 -6.81
CA ARG A 127 -1.12 3.30 -7.31
C ARG A 127 -1.61 2.20 -8.24
N LYS A 128 -0.95 2.05 -9.39
CA LYS A 128 -1.14 0.95 -10.33
C LYS A 128 0.22 0.47 -10.82
N GLY A 129 0.61 -0.73 -10.39
CA GLY A 129 1.96 -1.23 -10.61
C GLY A 129 3.02 -0.27 -10.06
N ASP A 130 3.92 0.19 -10.93
CA ASP A 130 5.02 1.10 -10.57
C ASP A 130 4.62 2.58 -10.56
N TRP A 131 3.42 2.91 -11.00
CA TRP A 131 2.98 4.30 -11.10
C TRP A 131 2.08 4.71 -9.94
N LYS A 132 2.33 5.90 -9.40
CA LYS A 132 1.53 6.51 -8.33
C LYS A 132 1.08 7.90 -8.73
N LEU A 133 -0.24 8.12 -8.68
CA LEU A 133 -0.89 9.40 -8.87
C LEU A 133 -1.36 9.94 -7.52
N ILE A 134 -1.16 11.22 -7.28
CA ILE A 134 -1.71 11.93 -6.12
C ILE A 134 -2.60 13.05 -6.64
N TYR A 135 -3.81 13.12 -6.12
CA TYR A 135 -4.77 14.21 -6.33
C TYR A 135 -4.92 15.03 -5.06
N TYR A 136 -4.84 16.33 -5.17
CA TYR A 136 -5.06 17.27 -4.08
C TYR A 136 -6.37 18.04 -4.30
N TYR A 137 -7.21 18.10 -3.25
CA TYR A 137 -8.55 18.69 -3.36
C TYR A 137 -8.57 20.22 -3.27
N ASN A 138 -7.57 20.84 -2.64
CA ASN A 138 -7.51 22.28 -2.41
C ASN A 138 -6.19 22.88 -2.91
N PRO A 139 -5.88 22.77 -4.22
CA PRO A 139 -4.58 23.22 -4.74
C PRO A 139 -4.40 24.74 -4.62
N GLU A 140 -5.47 25.53 -4.79
CA GLU A 140 -5.42 26.99 -4.66
C GLU A 140 -5.14 27.47 -3.23
N THR A 141 -5.57 26.73 -2.21
CA THR A 141 -5.33 27.07 -0.80
C THR A 141 -3.94 26.64 -0.35
N THR A 142 -3.46 25.52 -0.84
CA THR A 142 -2.22 24.87 -0.39
C THR A 142 -1.03 25.20 -1.28
N GLY A 143 -1.25 25.77 -2.47
CA GLY A 143 -0.20 26.05 -3.45
C GLY A 143 0.45 24.81 -4.07
N VAL A 144 -0.10 23.61 -3.81
CA VAL A 144 0.37 22.38 -4.44
C VAL A 144 -0.33 22.14 -5.77
N PRO A 145 0.31 21.52 -6.77
CA PRO A 145 -0.35 21.13 -8.02
C PRO A 145 -1.53 20.19 -7.75
N THR A 146 -2.61 20.31 -8.55
CA THR A 146 -3.79 19.41 -8.44
C THR A 146 -3.42 17.94 -8.56
N TRP A 147 -2.43 17.63 -9.41
CA TRP A 147 -1.98 16.27 -9.68
C TRP A 147 -0.48 16.18 -9.54
N LYS A 148 0.00 15.06 -9.00
CA LYS A 148 1.40 14.65 -9.04
C LYS A 148 1.50 13.20 -9.50
N LEU A 149 2.44 12.91 -10.39
CA LEU A 149 2.73 11.55 -10.86
C LEU A 149 4.15 11.16 -10.50
N TYR A 150 4.31 9.93 -10.01
CA TYR A 150 5.62 9.34 -9.67
C TYR A 150 5.76 7.97 -10.33
N ASN A 151 6.99 7.63 -10.75
CA ASN A 151 7.38 6.28 -11.16
C ASN A 151 8.20 5.64 -10.04
N LEU A 152 7.56 4.83 -9.21
CA LEU A 152 8.18 4.22 -8.02
C LEU A 152 9.24 3.15 -8.34
N LYS A 153 9.30 2.68 -9.60
CA LYS A 153 10.37 1.77 -10.04
C LYS A 153 11.70 2.50 -10.15
N ASP A 154 11.68 3.68 -10.74
CA ASP A 154 12.88 4.47 -11.01
C ASP A 154 13.19 5.42 -9.85
N ASP A 155 12.13 5.87 -9.15
CA ASP A 155 12.21 6.81 -8.03
C ASP A 155 11.31 6.33 -6.87
N PRO A 156 11.74 5.32 -6.09
CA PRO A 156 10.98 4.81 -4.95
C PRO A 156 10.84 5.82 -3.79
N TYR A 157 11.59 6.92 -3.85
CA TYR A 157 11.60 7.97 -2.83
C TYR A 157 10.74 9.17 -3.18
N GLU A 158 10.09 9.16 -4.36
CA GLU A 158 9.19 10.23 -4.82
C GLU A 158 9.86 11.62 -4.81
N ALA A 159 11.16 11.64 -5.18
CA ALA A 159 11.96 12.87 -5.24
C ALA A 159 11.59 13.73 -6.46
N SER A 160 11.18 13.11 -7.57
CA SER A 160 10.94 13.76 -8.84
C SER A 160 9.52 13.56 -9.33
N GLU A 161 8.76 14.63 -9.35
CA GLU A 161 7.44 14.67 -9.96
C GLU A 161 7.57 14.65 -11.50
N VAL A 162 6.78 13.80 -12.18
CA VAL A 162 6.96 13.52 -13.61
C VAL A 162 5.68 13.68 -14.46
N SER A 163 4.62 14.30 -13.95
CA SER A 163 3.34 14.44 -14.69
C SER A 163 3.51 15.18 -16.01
N ALA A 164 4.30 16.24 -16.03
CA ALA A 164 4.60 17.00 -17.25
C ALA A 164 5.44 16.20 -18.27
N LYS A 165 6.29 15.30 -17.79
CA LYS A 165 7.09 14.42 -18.65
C LYS A 165 6.26 13.29 -19.27
N TYR A 166 5.23 12.84 -18.57
CA TYR A 166 4.38 11.70 -19.00
C TYR A 166 2.89 12.08 -19.02
N PRO A 167 2.47 13.01 -19.88
CA PRO A 167 1.09 13.54 -19.89
C PRO A 167 0.04 12.46 -20.21
N GLU A 168 0.32 11.55 -21.14
CA GLU A 168 -0.59 10.46 -21.50
C GLU A 168 -0.74 9.45 -20.34
N LYS A 169 0.37 9.13 -19.64
CA LYS A 169 0.33 8.28 -18.45
C LYS A 169 -0.46 8.95 -17.34
N THR A 170 -0.28 10.25 -17.13
CA THR A 170 -1.03 11.02 -16.14
C THR A 170 -2.52 10.95 -16.43
N ALA A 171 -2.94 11.23 -17.66
CA ALA A 171 -4.34 11.14 -18.08
C ALA A 171 -4.93 9.73 -17.87
N SER A 172 -4.19 8.70 -18.27
CA SER A 172 -4.60 7.31 -18.06
C SER A 172 -4.77 6.97 -16.57
N MET A 173 -3.85 7.40 -15.71
CA MET A 173 -3.92 7.16 -14.27
C MET A 173 -5.09 7.91 -13.62
N ILE A 174 -5.41 9.12 -14.09
CA ILE A 174 -6.59 9.89 -13.65
C ILE A 174 -7.87 9.11 -13.94
N GLU A 175 -8.03 8.61 -15.15
CA GLU A 175 -9.21 7.84 -15.54
C GLU A 175 -9.33 6.51 -14.75
N LEU A 176 -8.22 5.83 -14.50
CA LEU A 176 -8.23 4.64 -13.66
C LEU A 176 -8.62 4.95 -12.21
N MET A 177 -8.09 6.03 -11.64
CA MET A 177 -8.44 6.48 -10.29
C MET A 177 -9.92 6.83 -10.17
N LYS A 178 -10.48 7.59 -11.13
CA LYS A 178 -11.91 7.95 -11.16
C LYS A 178 -12.83 6.73 -11.18
N LYS A 179 -12.43 5.64 -11.85
CA LYS A 179 -13.20 4.39 -11.88
C LYS A 179 -13.17 3.64 -10.56
N ARG A 180 -12.22 3.96 -9.69
CA ARG A 180 -12.05 3.33 -8.37
C ARG A 180 -12.66 4.14 -7.23
N LEU A 181 -12.92 5.42 -7.44
CA LEU A 181 -13.65 6.30 -6.52
C LEU A 181 -15.16 6.08 -6.64
#